data_333c540f5adc0c9e0141d405c66aea98
#
_entry.id   333c540f5adc0c9e0141d405c66aea98
#
_cell.length_a   1.000
_cell.length_b   1.000
_cell.length_c   1.000
_cell.angle_alpha   90.00
_cell.angle_beta   90.00
_cell.angle_gamma   90.00
#
_symmetry.space_group_name_H-M   'P 1'
#
loop_
_entity.id
_entity.type
_entity.pdbx_description
1 polymer ?
#
loop_
_entity_poly.entity_id
_entity_poly.type
_entity_poly.pdbx_seq_one_letter_code
_entity_poly.pdbx_strand_id
1 'polypeptide(L)'
;MVVEVLNGTETSGLARVGSRELRKAGFDVVYLATAPAVESTTVLVRRGDAQSGERVRKALGSGKVKTARDSTRHVDVTVILGPDFRGPDEVHP
;
A
#
# COMPACT_ATOMS: atom_id res chain seq x y z
N MET A 1 8.23 -8.21 -7.02
CA MET A 1 6.83 -8.17 -6.58
C MET A 1 6.17 -6.90 -7.07
N VAL A 2 5.04 -7.04 -7.72
CA VAL A 2 4.32 -5.93 -8.35
C VAL A 2 3.24 -5.43 -7.41
N VAL A 3 3.20 -4.11 -7.18
CA VAL A 3 2.32 -3.49 -6.20
C VAL A 3 1.59 -2.31 -6.82
N GLU A 4 0.31 -2.16 -6.49
CA GLU A 4 -0.43 -0.93 -6.78
C GLU A 4 -0.74 -0.22 -5.47
N VAL A 5 -0.71 1.11 -5.48
CA VAL A 5 -0.96 1.92 -4.29
C VAL A 5 -2.14 2.84 -4.55
N LEU A 6 -3.16 2.70 -3.73
CA LEU A 6 -4.38 3.50 -3.84
C LEU A 6 -4.48 4.42 -2.61
N ASN A 7 -4.83 5.67 -2.86
CA ASN A 7 -5.02 6.63 -1.77
C ASN A 7 -6.47 6.59 -1.32
N GLY A 8 -6.71 6.00 -0.15
CA GLY A 8 -8.03 5.93 0.45
C GLY A 8 -8.24 6.99 1.52
N THR A 9 -7.67 8.18 1.32
CA THR A 9 -7.81 9.29 2.25
C THR A 9 -8.19 10.56 1.49
N GLU A 10 -8.43 11.61 2.23
CA GLU A 10 -8.68 12.93 1.64
C GLU A 10 -7.41 13.74 1.48
N THR A 11 -6.28 13.21 1.91
CA THR A 11 -5.00 13.92 1.81
C THR A 11 -4.37 13.67 0.45
N SER A 12 -4.22 14.72 -0.35
CA SER A 12 -3.61 14.61 -1.67
C SER A 12 -2.17 14.14 -1.59
N GLY A 13 -1.78 13.32 -2.56
CA GLY A 13 -0.38 12.96 -2.73
C GLY A 13 0.11 11.80 -1.89
N LEU A 14 -0.74 11.19 -1.05
CA LEU A 14 -0.29 10.09 -0.20
C LEU A 14 0.11 8.86 -1.00
N ALA A 15 -0.56 8.58 -2.12
CA ALA A 15 -0.18 7.43 -2.93
C ALA A 15 1.26 7.57 -3.42
N ARG A 16 1.67 8.79 -3.76
CA ARG A 16 3.04 9.05 -4.21
C ARG A 16 4.03 8.80 -3.08
N VAL A 17 3.69 9.23 -1.86
CA VAL A 17 4.54 9.02 -0.70
C VAL A 17 4.69 7.52 -0.42
N GLY A 18 3.57 6.80 -0.39
CA GLY A 18 3.60 5.36 -0.17
C GLY A 18 4.39 4.62 -1.24
N SER A 19 4.21 5.03 -2.49
CA SER A 19 4.94 4.46 -3.61
C SER A 19 6.45 4.64 -3.43
N ARG A 20 6.86 5.82 -3.01
CA ARG A 20 8.28 6.11 -2.81
C ARG A 20 8.89 5.20 -1.74
N GLU A 21 8.16 5.01 -0.64
CA GLU A 21 8.64 4.14 0.43
C GLU A 21 8.76 2.70 -0.04
N LEU A 22 7.79 2.22 -0.80
CA LEU A 22 7.82 0.86 -1.30
C LEU A 22 8.95 0.66 -2.31
N ARG A 23 9.19 1.64 -3.17
CA ARG A 23 10.28 1.54 -4.15
C ARG A 23 11.64 1.53 -3.45
N LYS A 24 11.80 2.29 -2.38
CA LYS A 24 13.03 2.24 -1.59
C LYS A 24 13.25 0.86 -1.01
N ALA A 25 12.19 0.16 -0.68
CA ALA A 25 12.28 -1.19 -0.12
C ALA A 25 12.41 -2.27 -1.18
N GLY A 26 12.46 -1.89 -2.47
CA GLY A 26 12.67 -2.82 -3.56
C GLY A 26 11.42 -3.35 -4.23
N PHE A 27 10.25 -2.82 -3.90
CA PHE A 27 9.02 -3.24 -4.55
C PHE A 27 8.81 -2.50 -5.86
N ASP A 28 8.16 -3.17 -6.80
CA ASP A 28 7.87 -2.62 -8.12
C ASP A 28 6.47 -2.04 -8.12
N VAL A 29 6.37 -0.73 -7.90
CA VAL A 29 5.07 -0.05 -7.86
C VAL A 29 4.72 0.38 -9.28
N VAL A 30 3.63 -0.18 -9.80
CA VAL A 30 3.26 -0.01 -11.21
C VAL A 30 2.02 0.84 -11.42
N TYR A 31 1.29 1.18 -10.35
CA TYR A 31 0.06 1.91 -10.51
C TYR A 31 -0.26 2.70 -9.25
N LEU A 32 -0.67 3.95 -9.44
CA LEU A 32 -1.12 4.84 -8.37
C LEU A 32 -2.49 5.38 -8.73
N ALA A 33 -3.40 5.41 -7.77
CA ALA A 33 -4.74 5.94 -8.01
C ALA A 33 -5.38 6.33 -6.68
N THR A 34 -6.62 6.80 -6.74
CA THR A 34 -7.43 7.06 -5.57
C THR A 34 -8.43 5.93 -5.40
N ALA A 35 -8.91 5.77 -4.18
CA ALA A 35 -9.91 4.77 -3.84
C ALA A 35 -10.91 5.41 -2.87
N PRO A 36 -12.08 4.80 -2.67
CA PRO A 36 -12.99 5.26 -1.62
C PRO A 36 -12.27 5.26 -0.29
N ALA A 37 -12.67 6.18 0.57
CA ALA A 37 -12.02 6.34 1.88
C ALA A 37 -12.10 5.07 2.70
N VAL A 38 -11.00 4.77 3.39
CA VAL A 38 -10.92 3.64 4.30
C VAL A 38 -10.55 4.14 5.68
N GLU A 39 -10.86 3.35 6.71
CA GLU A 39 -10.57 3.75 8.08
C GLU A 39 -9.12 3.54 8.44
N SER A 40 -8.48 2.57 7.84
CA SER A 40 -7.07 2.29 8.10
C SER A 40 -6.41 1.71 6.87
N THR A 41 -5.09 1.82 6.81
CA THR A 41 -4.31 1.27 5.71
C THR A 41 -4.53 -0.24 5.63
N THR A 42 -4.79 -0.72 4.44
CA THR A 42 -5.07 -2.13 4.18
C THR A 42 -4.14 -2.63 3.09
N VAL A 43 -3.56 -3.80 3.32
CA VAL A 43 -2.68 -4.46 2.36
C VAL A 43 -3.39 -5.73 1.90
N LEU A 44 -3.76 -5.76 0.63
CA LEU A 44 -4.53 -6.87 0.07
C LEU A 44 -3.61 -7.74 -0.78
N VAL A 45 -3.49 -9.00 -0.39
CA VAL A 45 -2.71 -9.96 -1.17
C VAL A 45 -3.61 -10.49 -2.28
N ARG A 46 -3.24 -10.16 -3.53
CA ARG A 46 -4.02 -10.55 -4.69
C ARG A 46 -3.54 -11.86 -5.29
N ARG A 47 -2.23 -12.10 -5.21
CA ARG A 47 -1.58 -13.30 -5.74
C ARG A 47 -0.44 -13.68 -4.81
N GLY A 48 -0.06 -14.95 -4.82
CA GLY A 48 1.04 -15.42 -4.01
C GLY A 48 0.64 -15.67 -2.56
N ASP A 49 1.60 -15.70 -1.67
CA ASP A 49 1.32 -16.01 -0.28
C ASP A 49 1.20 -14.75 0.59
N ALA A 50 0.67 -14.95 1.79
CA ALA A 50 0.38 -13.84 2.69
C ALA A 50 1.64 -13.12 3.19
N GLN A 51 2.80 -13.77 3.13
CA GLN A 51 4.05 -13.14 3.55
C GLN A 51 4.41 -11.96 2.66
N SER A 52 3.97 -12.00 1.41
CA SER A 52 4.16 -10.86 0.51
C SER A 52 3.50 -9.60 1.08
N GLY A 53 2.29 -9.76 1.60
CA GLY A 53 1.59 -8.64 2.22
C GLY A 53 2.29 -8.13 3.47
N GLU A 54 2.83 -9.04 4.29
CA GLU A 54 3.55 -8.63 5.49
C GLU A 54 4.80 -7.83 5.16
N ARG A 55 5.51 -8.21 4.11
CA ARG A 55 6.70 -7.47 3.69
C ARG A 55 6.35 -6.06 3.26
N VAL A 56 5.24 -5.92 2.54
CA VAL A 56 4.75 -4.61 2.11
C VAL A 56 4.34 -3.79 3.32
N ARG A 57 3.60 -4.40 4.25
CA ARG A 57 3.16 -3.70 5.45
C ARG A 57 4.34 -3.19 6.26
N LYS A 58 5.38 -4.00 6.40
CA LYS A 58 6.59 -3.57 7.14
C LYS A 58 7.24 -2.37 6.47
N ALA A 59 7.30 -2.37 5.15
CA ALA A 59 7.92 -1.27 4.43
C ALA A 59 7.12 0.02 4.60
N LEU A 60 5.80 -0.09 4.71
CA LEU A 60 4.95 1.08 4.93
C LEU A 60 4.93 1.56 6.38
N GLY A 61 5.17 0.65 7.31
CA GLY A 61 5.13 0.97 8.72
C GLY A 61 3.74 0.91 9.35
N SER A 62 2.72 0.59 8.58
CA SER A 62 1.34 0.49 9.10
C SER A 62 0.52 -0.38 8.16
N GLY A 63 -0.66 -0.77 8.62
CA GLY A 63 -1.61 -1.48 7.79
C GLY A 63 -1.99 -2.84 8.34
N LYS A 64 -3.08 -3.37 7.80
CA LYS A 64 -3.54 -4.73 8.08
C LYS A 64 -3.46 -5.52 6.80
N VAL A 65 -2.96 -6.75 6.91
CA VAL A 65 -2.83 -7.63 5.75
C VAL A 65 -4.06 -8.52 5.66
N LYS A 66 -4.64 -8.57 4.47
CA LYS A 66 -5.75 -9.47 4.17
C LYS A 66 -5.48 -10.17 2.86
N THR A 67 -5.92 -11.40 2.75
CA THR A 67 -5.88 -12.11 1.47
C THR A 67 -7.19 -11.82 0.74
N ALA A 68 -7.07 -11.24 -0.44
CA ALA A 68 -8.23 -10.87 -1.26
C ALA A 68 -7.89 -11.15 -2.71
N ARG A 69 -7.81 -12.42 -3.03
CA ARG A 69 -7.34 -12.88 -4.34
C ARG A 69 -8.23 -12.37 -5.46
N ASP A 70 -7.59 -11.87 -6.49
CA ASP A 70 -8.31 -11.31 -7.62
C ASP A 70 -7.43 -11.40 -8.86
N SER A 71 -7.69 -12.40 -9.70
CA SER A 71 -6.89 -12.64 -10.90
C SER A 71 -7.09 -11.57 -11.98
N THR A 72 -8.11 -10.73 -11.85
CA THR A 72 -8.32 -9.65 -12.82
C THR A 72 -7.40 -8.46 -12.55
N ARG A 73 -6.84 -8.37 -11.37
CA ARG A 73 -5.87 -7.32 -11.09
C ARG A 73 -4.48 -7.88 -11.38
N HIS A 74 -3.73 -7.16 -12.15
CA HIS A 74 -2.42 -7.64 -12.60
C HIS A 74 -1.30 -7.24 -11.65
N VAL A 75 -1.55 -7.37 -10.35
CA VAL A 75 -0.57 -7.06 -9.31
C VAL A 75 -0.57 -8.18 -8.27
N ASP A 76 0.51 -8.28 -7.52
CA ASP A 76 0.62 -9.23 -6.42
C ASP A 76 -0.05 -8.71 -5.17
N VAL A 77 0.07 -7.40 -4.93
CA VAL A 77 -0.44 -6.76 -3.72
C VAL A 77 -1.07 -5.42 -4.07
N THR A 78 -2.21 -5.14 -3.46
CA THR A 78 -2.86 -3.83 -3.53
C THR A 78 -2.77 -3.18 -2.15
N VAL A 79 -2.24 -1.96 -2.10
CA VAL A 79 -2.20 -1.18 -0.87
C VAL A 79 -3.25 -0.09 -0.97
N ILE A 80 -4.11 0.02 0.04
CA ILE A 80 -5.04 1.14 0.15
C ILE A 80 -4.62 1.92 1.39
N LEU A 81 -4.08 3.10 1.18
CA LEU A 81 -3.60 3.94 2.28
C LEU A 81 -4.77 4.56 3.02
N GLY A 82 -4.71 4.48 4.34
CA GLY A 82 -5.69 5.09 5.21
C GLY A 82 -5.06 6.19 6.05
N PRO A 83 -5.84 6.82 6.95
CA PRO A 83 -5.35 7.95 7.75
C PRO A 83 -4.21 7.60 8.70
N ASP A 84 -4.01 6.32 8.98
CA ASP A 84 -2.94 5.87 9.85
C ASP A 84 -1.58 5.80 9.14
N PHE A 85 -1.56 5.91 7.81
CA PHE A 85 -0.30 5.94 7.09
C PHE A 85 0.33 7.32 7.23
N ARG A 86 1.53 7.36 7.75
CA ARG A 86 2.20 8.61 8.06
C ARG A 86 3.32 8.97 7.10
N GLY A 87 3.99 8.00 6.57
CA GLY A 87 5.17 8.29 5.79
C GLY A 87 6.34 8.70 6.67
N PRO A 88 7.54 8.73 6.09
CA PRO A 88 8.76 8.93 6.87
C PRO A 88 8.92 10.35 7.42
N ASP A 89 8.30 11.33 6.78
CA ASP A 89 8.49 12.72 7.18
C ASP A 89 7.65 13.13 8.36
N GLU A 90 6.74 12.27 8.78
CA GLU A 90 5.85 12.56 9.88
C GLU A 90 6.57 12.65 11.21
N VAL A 91 7.74 12.09 11.29
CA VAL A 91 8.50 12.11 12.55
C VAL A 91 9.18 13.46 12.80
N HIS A 92 9.11 14.34 11.86
CA HIS A 92 9.76 15.63 12.00
C HIS A 92 8.83 16.62 12.67
N PRO A 93 9.29 17.24 13.70
CA PRO A 93 8.52 18.31 14.32
C PRO A 93 8.45 19.52 13.40
#